data_8efba4f226aaf381e618fd636b1564fb
#
_entry.id   8efba4f226aaf381e618fd636b1564fb
#
_cell.length_a   1.000
_cell.length_b   1.000
_cell.length_c   1.000
_cell.angle_alpha   90.00
_cell.angle_beta   90.00
_cell.angle_gamma   90.00
#
_symmetry.space_group_name_H-M   'P 1'
#
loop_
_entity.id
_entity.type
_entity.pdbx_description
1 polymer ?
#
loop_
_entity_poly.entity_id
_entity_poly.type
_entity_poly.pdbx_seq_one_letter_code
_entity_poly.pdbx_strand_id
1 'polypeptide(L)'
;VNARRITPAAYLEELKARGIPALRVGRSAVMLESPLPVKDIPGFSEGIVSVQDAGTQLAAEILAPQKNEQILDACAAPGGKTAHLLESADCHVTALEIDPKRAELIKSTLLRLRVEATVRAADAAMVSEWHSGREFDAILLDAPCTASGIVRRQPDVPWSRRPEDPARLAREQERLLNALWPLVKK
;
A
#
# COMPACT_ATOMS: atom_id res chain seq x y z
N VAL A 1 -4.32 2.08 11.56
CA VAL A 1 -4.05 1.24 12.74
C VAL A 1 -3.87 -0.19 12.29
N ASN A 2 -2.82 -0.87 12.75
CA ASN A 2 -2.60 -2.29 12.50
C ASN A 2 -3.61 -3.12 13.33
N ALA A 3 -4.66 -3.61 12.66
CA ALA A 3 -5.77 -4.31 13.31
C ALA A 3 -5.36 -5.65 13.98
N ARG A 4 -4.20 -6.22 13.63
CA ARG A 4 -3.64 -7.42 14.29
C ARG A 4 -3.04 -7.10 15.67
N ARG A 5 -2.78 -5.84 15.98
CA ARG A 5 -2.05 -5.42 17.19
C ARG A 5 -2.89 -4.60 18.16
N ILE A 6 -3.75 -3.73 17.64
CA ILE A 6 -4.60 -2.85 18.44
C ILE A 6 -5.88 -2.53 17.67
N THR A 7 -6.98 -2.33 18.37
CA THR A 7 -8.20 -1.84 17.73
C THR A 7 -8.16 -0.31 17.55
N PRO A 8 -8.84 0.25 16.53
CA PRO A 8 -8.96 1.71 16.41
C PRO A 8 -9.53 2.40 17.63
N ALA A 9 -10.46 1.74 18.34
CA ALA A 9 -11.03 2.27 19.57
C ALA A 9 -9.98 2.38 20.70
N ALA A 10 -9.21 1.31 20.91
CA ALA A 10 -8.15 1.32 21.92
C ALA A 10 -7.04 2.33 21.59
N TYR A 11 -6.71 2.49 20.31
CA TYR A 11 -5.73 3.49 19.88
C TYR A 11 -6.24 4.93 20.08
N LEU A 12 -7.53 5.19 19.86
CA LEU A 12 -8.14 6.49 20.17
C LEU A 12 -8.06 6.83 21.65
N GLU A 13 -8.30 5.87 22.54
CA GLU A 13 -8.14 6.09 23.98
C GLU A 13 -6.67 6.37 24.36
N GLU A 14 -5.72 5.71 23.71
CA GLU A 14 -4.29 6.00 23.90
C GLU A 14 -3.94 7.43 23.45
N LEU A 15 -4.42 7.87 22.29
CA LEU A 15 -4.20 9.24 21.81
C LEU A 15 -4.84 10.26 22.74
N LYS A 16 -6.07 10.00 23.20
CA LYS A 16 -6.79 10.86 24.15
C LYS A 16 -6.03 10.99 25.46
N ALA A 17 -5.49 9.91 26.01
CA ALA A 17 -4.68 9.92 27.22
C ALA A 17 -3.40 10.76 27.07
N ARG A 18 -2.90 10.93 25.85
CA ARG A 18 -1.73 11.76 25.50
C ARG A 18 -2.12 13.19 25.09
N GLY A 19 -3.41 13.55 25.16
CA GLY A 19 -3.90 14.87 24.76
C GLY A 19 -3.83 15.11 23.24
N ILE A 20 -3.85 14.06 22.40
CA ILE A 20 -3.83 14.14 20.95
C ILE A 20 -5.26 13.95 20.43
N PRO A 21 -5.93 15.02 19.97
CA PRO A 21 -7.28 14.92 19.43
C PRO A 21 -7.30 14.13 18.12
N ALA A 22 -8.19 13.16 18.04
CA ALA A 22 -8.32 12.30 16.86
C ALA A 22 -9.74 11.73 16.75
N LEU A 23 -10.13 11.33 15.55
CA LEU A 23 -11.42 10.71 15.29
C LEU A 23 -11.28 9.45 14.42
N ARG A 24 -12.22 8.53 14.56
CA ARG A 24 -12.25 7.32 13.75
C ARG A 24 -12.72 7.62 12.33
N VAL A 25 -12.06 7.03 11.34
CA VAL A 25 -12.44 7.10 9.93
C VAL A 25 -12.44 5.68 9.35
N GLY A 26 -13.56 5.26 8.77
CA GLY A 26 -13.68 3.90 8.20
C GLY A 26 -13.49 2.79 9.22
N ARG A 27 -12.93 1.65 8.76
CA ARG A 27 -12.79 0.43 9.58
C ARG A 27 -11.55 0.46 10.48
N SER A 28 -10.40 0.83 9.93
CA SER A 28 -9.09 0.74 10.60
C SER A 28 -8.35 2.07 10.74
N ALA A 29 -8.90 3.16 10.18
CA ALA A 29 -8.24 4.45 10.21
C ALA A 29 -8.63 5.31 11.43
N VAL A 30 -7.64 6.09 11.86
CA VAL A 30 -7.79 7.19 12.83
C VAL A 30 -7.19 8.44 12.19
N MET A 31 -7.95 9.52 12.15
CA MET A 31 -7.50 10.82 11.65
C MET A 31 -7.16 11.73 12.82
N LEU A 32 -5.94 12.25 12.85
CA LEU A 32 -5.53 13.27 13.80
C LEU A 32 -6.15 14.62 13.40
N GLU A 33 -6.66 15.39 14.34
CA GLU A 33 -7.23 16.72 14.06
C GLU A 33 -6.15 17.75 13.68
N SER A 34 -4.94 17.54 14.19
CA SER A 34 -3.77 18.35 13.83
C SER A 34 -2.64 17.46 13.32
N PRO A 35 -1.87 17.88 12.29
CA PRO A 35 -0.77 17.11 11.78
C PRO A 35 0.36 17.00 12.81
N LEU A 36 0.94 15.80 12.91
CA LEU A 36 2.14 15.54 13.71
C LEU A 36 3.27 15.06 12.80
N PRO A 37 4.54 15.36 13.13
CA PRO A 37 5.66 14.67 12.50
C PRO A 37 5.52 13.17 12.68
N VAL A 38 5.80 12.40 11.63
CA VAL A 38 5.56 10.94 11.63
C VAL A 38 6.28 10.22 12.79
N LYS A 39 7.48 10.69 13.14
CA LYS A 39 8.28 10.18 14.27
C LYS A 39 7.61 10.38 15.64
N ASP A 40 6.72 11.37 15.75
CA ASP A 40 6.05 11.76 17.00
C ASP A 40 4.66 11.11 17.12
N ILE A 41 4.21 10.36 16.10
CA ILE A 41 2.96 9.61 16.15
C ILE A 41 3.15 8.39 17.07
N PRO A 42 2.37 8.29 18.17
CA PRO A 42 2.47 7.17 19.10
C PRO A 42 2.33 5.82 18.39
N GLY A 43 3.23 4.89 18.66
CA GLY A 43 3.20 3.55 18.09
C GLY A 43 3.67 3.43 16.64
N PHE A 44 4.13 4.51 15.99
CA PHE A 44 4.63 4.43 14.62
C PHE A 44 5.91 3.60 14.54
N SER A 45 6.91 3.90 15.37
CA SER A 45 8.19 3.17 15.40
C SER A 45 8.01 1.70 15.76
N GLU A 46 7.04 1.40 16.61
CA GLU A 46 6.71 0.05 17.05
C GLU A 46 5.88 -0.75 16.04
N GLY A 47 5.45 -0.11 14.93
CA GLY A 47 4.62 -0.73 13.91
C GLY A 47 3.17 -0.97 14.33
N ILE A 48 2.67 -0.22 15.31
CA ILE A 48 1.27 -0.24 15.73
C ILE A 48 0.39 0.51 14.74
N VAL A 49 0.95 1.54 14.10
CA VAL A 49 0.26 2.36 13.11
C VAL A 49 1.13 2.64 11.89
N SER A 50 0.46 2.99 10.80
CA SER A 50 1.04 3.50 9.56
C SER A 50 0.34 4.78 9.14
N VAL A 51 1.04 5.64 8.41
CA VAL A 51 0.43 6.80 7.76
C VAL A 51 -0.01 6.39 6.36
N GLN A 52 -1.31 6.45 6.12
CA GLN A 52 -1.89 6.10 4.83
C GLN A 52 -3.12 6.98 4.56
N ASP A 53 -3.35 7.34 3.31
CA ASP A 53 -4.56 8.04 2.91
C ASP A 53 -5.80 7.17 3.14
N ALA A 54 -6.90 7.77 3.64
CA ALA A 54 -8.12 7.02 3.92
C ALA A 54 -8.71 6.37 2.65
N GLY A 55 -8.67 7.06 1.50
CA GLY A 55 -9.11 6.49 0.23
C GLY A 55 -8.24 5.32 -0.23
N THR A 56 -6.93 5.38 0.04
CA THR A 56 -5.99 4.29 -0.27
C THR A 56 -6.30 3.02 0.54
N GLN A 57 -6.85 3.17 1.75
CA GLN A 57 -7.21 2.01 2.58
C GLN A 57 -8.35 1.18 1.99
N LEU A 58 -9.22 1.78 1.17
CA LEU A 58 -10.28 1.07 0.46
C LEU A 58 -9.76 -0.03 -0.47
N ALA A 59 -8.52 0.07 -0.95
CA ALA A 59 -7.93 -0.95 -1.82
C ALA A 59 -7.90 -2.34 -1.14
N ALA A 60 -7.46 -2.42 0.12
CA ALA A 60 -7.46 -3.67 0.88
C ALA A 60 -8.89 -4.11 1.27
N GLU A 61 -9.80 -3.15 1.56
CA GLU A 61 -11.19 -3.47 1.88
C GLU A 61 -11.95 -4.03 0.67
N ILE A 62 -11.72 -3.49 -0.54
CA ILE A 62 -12.36 -3.95 -1.78
C ILE A 62 -11.79 -5.30 -2.20
N LEU A 63 -10.45 -5.46 -2.12
CA LEU A 63 -9.81 -6.73 -2.45
C LEU A 63 -10.22 -7.84 -1.48
N ALA A 64 -10.50 -7.49 -0.20
CA ALA A 64 -11.02 -8.36 0.85
C ALA A 64 -10.22 -9.67 0.99
N PRO A 65 -8.90 -9.61 1.22
CA PRO A 65 -8.03 -10.77 1.25
C PRO A 65 -8.53 -11.84 2.22
N GLN A 66 -8.39 -13.11 1.83
CA GLN A 66 -8.76 -14.24 2.65
C GLN A 66 -7.53 -15.01 3.12
N LYS A 67 -7.75 -15.88 4.13
CA LYS A 67 -6.68 -16.73 4.67
C LYS A 67 -6.11 -17.65 3.58
N ASN A 68 -4.77 -17.73 3.53
CA ASN A 68 -3.98 -18.54 2.60
C ASN A 68 -4.06 -18.13 1.13
N GLU A 69 -4.72 -17.05 0.78
CA GLU A 69 -4.71 -16.53 -0.59
C GLU A 69 -3.31 -16.10 -1.02
N GLN A 70 -3.04 -16.29 -2.31
CA GLN A 70 -1.85 -15.80 -3.00
C GLN A 70 -2.21 -14.50 -3.69
N ILE A 71 -1.65 -13.41 -3.23
CA ILE A 71 -1.96 -12.06 -3.72
C ILE A 71 -0.72 -11.45 -4.34
N LEU A 72 -0.89 -10.82 -5.50
CA LEU A 72 0.13 -9.98 -6.10
C LEU A 72 -0.17 -8.50 -5.79
N ASP A 73 0.81 -7.78 -5.28
CA ASP A 73 0.80 -6.31 -5.19
C ASP A 73 1.83 -5.77 -6.18
N ALA A 74 1.35 -5.25 -7.31
CA ALA A 74 2.19 -4.72 -8.39
C ALA A 74 2.33 -3.20 -8.26
N CYS A 75 3.56 -2.71 -8.45
CA CYS A 75 3.96 -1.32 -8.18
C CYS A 75 3.82 -0.96 -6.69
N ALA A 76 4.31 -1.86 -5.83
CA ALA A 76 3.97 -1.93 -4.41
C ALA A 76 4.62 -0.84 -3.52
N ALA A 77 5.68 -0.16 -3.98
CA ALA A 77 6.41 0.78 -3.12
C ALA A 77 5.57 2.01 -2.72
N PRO A 78 5.68 2.44 -1.47
CA PRO A 78 6.64 2.04 -0.41
C PRO A 78 6.18 0.89 0.50
N GLY A 79 5.17 0.08 0.11
CA GLY A 79 4.74 -1.10 0.86
C GLY A 79 3.53 -0.90 1.78
N GLY A 80 2.90 0.28 1.76
CA GLY A 80 1.75 0.57 2.63
C GLY A 80 0.52 -0.27 2.30
N LYS A 81 0.23 -0.53 1.01
CA LYS A 81 -0.87 -1.40 0.58
C LYS A 81 -0.53 -2.87 0.85
N THR A 82 0.70 -3.29 0.52
CA THR A 82 1.22 -4.63 0.86
C THR A 82 1.00 -4.96 2.35
N ALA A 83 1.44 -4.05 3.22
CA ALA A 83 1.27 -4.22 4.67
C ALA A 83 -0.21 -4.30 5.07
N HIS A 84 -1.06 -3.43 4.52
CA HIS A 84 -2.48 -3.41 4.85
C HIS A 84 -3.19 -4.70 4.43
N LEU A 85 -2.84 -5.31 3.28
CA LEU A 85 -3.33 -6.63 2.89
C LEU A 85 -2.95 -7.69 3.94
N LEU A 86 -1.68 -7.72 4.34
CA LEU A 86 -1.16 -8.64 5.34
C LEU A 86 -1.76 -8.41 6.74
N GLU A 87 -2.06 -7.17 7.10
CA GLU A 87 -2.75 -6.82 8.35
C GLU A 87 -4.22 -7.27 8.35
N SER A 88 -4.84 -7.29 7.16
CA SER A 88 -6.27 -7.63 7.00
C SER A 88 -6.55 -9.12 7.05
N ALA A 89 -5.63 -9.96 6.55
CA ALA A 89 -5.78 -11.42 6.53
C ALA A 89 -4.44 -12.15 6.62
N ASP A 90 -4.47 -13.41 7.00
CA ASP A 90 -3.32 -14.33 6.99
C ASP A 90 -3.12 -14.88 5.57
N CYS A 91 -2.69 -14.01 4.65
CA CYS A 91 -2.49 -14.27 3.22
C CYS A 91 -0.99 -14.22 2.86
N HIS A 92 -0.66 -14.66 1.66
CA HIS A 92 0.68 -14.61 1.09
C HIS A 92 0.75 -13.51 0.03
N VAL A 93 1.58 -12.50 0.23
CA VAL A 93 1.72 -11.41 -0.73
C VAL A 93 3.07 -11.46 -1.44
N THR A 94 3.04 -11.41 -2.77
CA THR A 94 4.21 -11.10 -3.60
C THR A 94 4.13 -9.63 -3.98
N ALA A 95 5.10 -8.84 -3.58
CA ALA A 95 5.19 -7.40 -3.85
C ALA A 95 6.25 -7.12 -4.92
N LEU A 96 5.86 -6.50 -6.03
CA LEU A 96 6.76 -6.13 -7.12
C LEU A 96 6.95 -4.63 -7.18
N GLU A 97 8.16 -4.21 -7.39
CA GLU A 97 8.54 -2.82 -7.65
C GLU A 97 9.69 -2.80 -8.65
N ILE A 98 9.58 -1.98 -9.70
CA ILE A 98 10.58 -1.92 -10.76
C ILE A 98 11.90 -1.30 -10.30
N ASP A 99 11.84 -0.33 -9.39
CA ASP A 99 13.03 0.33 -8.84
C ASP A 99 13.56 -0.44 -7.62
N PRO A 100 14.80 -1.00 -7.68
CA PRO A 100 15.39 -1.72 -6.56
C PRO A 100 15.49 -0.90 -5.27
N LYS A 101 15.75 0.41 -5.37
CA LYS A 101 15.82 1.28 -4.19
C LYS A 101 14.46 1.44 -3.53
N ARG A 102 13.39 1.53 -4.33
CA ARG A 102 12.03 1.57 -3.81
C ARG A 102 11.57 0.21 -3.27
N ALA A 103 12.06 -0.90 -3.85
CA ALA A 103 11.81 -2.23 -3.30
C ALA A 103 12.39 -2.39 -1.88
N GLU A 104 13.54 -1.78 -1.57
CA GLU A 104 14.08 -1.75 -0.21
C GLU A 104 13.19 -0.94 0.77
N LEU A 105 12.46 0.07 0.30
CA LEU A 105 11.46 0.77 1.13
C LEU A 105 10.31 -0.15 1.52
N ILE A 106 9.88 -1.06 0.64
CA ILE A 106 8.88 -2.07 0.98
C ILE A 106 9.39 -2.93 2.12
N LYS A 107 10.59 -3.49 2.00
CA LYS A 107 11.19 -4.35 3.04
C LYS A 107 11.28 -3.63 4.38
N SER A 108 11.75 -2.38 4.40
CA SER A 108 11.85 -1.58 5.62
C SER A 108 10.48 -1.30 6.25
N THR A 109 9.45 -1.05 5.44
CA THR A 109 8.07 -0.87 5.90
C THR A 109 7.54 -2.15 6.54
N LEU A 110 7.70 -3.29 5.87
CA LEU A 110 7.24 -4.60 6.37
C LEU A 110 7.96 -5.00 7.66
N LEU A 111 9.28 -4.78 7.73
CA LEU A 111 10.07 -5.04 8.94
C LEU A 111 9.56 -4.23 10.15
N ARG A 112 9.31 -2.93 9.96
CA ARG A 112 8.77 -2.06 11.01
C ARG A 112 7.40 -2.55 11.49
N LEU A 113 6.55 -2.98 10.56
CA LEU A 113 5.17 -3.44 10.85
C LEU A 113 5.12 -4.91 11.32
N ARG A 114 6.26 -5.63 11.26
CA ARG A 114 6.39 -7.04 11.65
C ARG A 114 5.45 -7.95 10.84
N VAL A 115 5.38 -7.71 9.54
CA VAL A 115 4.68 -8.54 8.57
C VAL A 115 5.64 -8.96 7.47
N GLU A 116 5.37 -10.06 6.78
CA GLU A 116 6.26 -10.64 5.79
C GLU A 116 5.60 -10.79 4.43
N ALA A 117 6.32 -10.44 3.37
CA ALA A 117 5.95 -10.67 1.99
C ALA A 117 7.16 -11.08 1.15
N THR A 118 6.93 -11.72 0.02
CA THR A 118 7.97 -11.92 -0.99
C THR A 118 8.14 -10.62 -1.78
N VAL A 119 9.24 -9.90 -1.55
CA VAL A 119 9.54 -8.64 -2.26
C VAL A 119 10.55 -8.89 -3.36
N ARG A 120 10.22 -8.46 -4.60
CA ARG A 120 11.11 -8.56 -5.76
C ARG A 120 11.23 -7.23 -6.49
N ALA A 121 12.45 -6.87 -6.86
CA ALA A 121 12.71 -5.76 -7.79
C ALA A 121 12.59 -6.30 -9.20
N ALA A 122 11.47 -6.02 -9.88
CA ALA A 122 11.17 -6.49 -11.23
C ALA A 122 10.13 -5.61 -11.90
N ASP A 123 10.18 -5.54 -13.22
CA ASP A 123 9.08 -5.01 -14.03
C ASP A 123 7.92 -6.01 -14.00
N ALA A 124 6.77 -5.60 -13.45
CA ALA A 124 5.62 -6.48 -13.30
C ALA A 124 5.09 -7.02 -14.63
N ALA A 125 5.28 -6.31 -15.74
CA ALA A 125 4.87 -6.78 -17.05
C ALA A 125 5.86 -7.78 -17.70
N MET A 126 7.09 -7.91 -17.18
CA MET A 126 8.06 -8.92 -17.64
C MET A 126 7.84 -10.24 -16.88
N VAL A 127 6.65 -10.80 -17.04
CA VAL A 127 6.14 -11.95 -16.26
C VAL A 127 7.12 -13.12 -16.20
N SER A 128 7.81 -13.44 -17.31
CA SER A 128 8.78 -14.53 -17.37
C SER A 128 9.98 -14.37 -16.43
N GLU A 129 10.28 -13.16 -15.97
CA GLU A 129 11.45 -12.88 -15.12
C GLU A 129 11.19 -13.14 -13.63
N TRP A 130 9.93 -13.09 -13.20
CA TRP A 130 9.60 -13.15 -11.78
C TRP A 130 8.53 -14.19 -11.43
N HIS A 131 7.69 -14.58 -12.38
CA HIS A 131 6.56 -15.49 -12.12
C HIS A 131 6.99 -16.96 -12.24
N SER A 132 6.59 -17.77 -11.27
CA SER A 132 6.92 -19.21 -11.20
C SER A 132 5.80 -20.13 -11.69
N GLY A 133 4.77 -19.61 -12.37
CA GLY A 133 3.66 -20.38 -12.92
C GLY A 133 2.46 -20.58 -11.97
N ARG A 134 2.51 -20.06 -10.73
CA ARG A 134 1.40 -20.17 -9.78
C ARG A 134 0.45 -18.97 -9.93
N GLU A 135 -0.82 -19.24 -10.27
CA GLU A 135 -1.85 -18.21 -10.38
C GLU A 135 -2.11 -17.53 -9.01
N PHE A 136 -2.55 -16.26 -9.07
CA PHE A 136 -2.92 -15.47 -7.91
C PHE A 136 -4.44 -15.51 -7.69
N ASP A 137 -4.85 -15.58 -6.44
CA ASP A 137 -6.26 -15.46 -6.05
C ASP A 137 -6.78 -14.04 -6.29
N ALA A 138 -5.92 -13.03 -6.09
CA ALA A 138 -6.20 -11.63 -6.38
C ALA A 138 -4.93 -10.86 -6.77
N ILE A 139 -5.10 -9.78 -7.54
CA ILE A 139 -4.02 -8.87 -7.91
C ILE A 139 -4.43 -7.44 -7.56
N LEU A 140 -3.58 -6.76 -6.79
CA LEU A 140 -3.62 -5.33 -6.59
C LEU A 140 -2.64 -4.67 -7.55
N LEU A 141 -3.16 -3.87 -8.49
CA LEU A 141 -2.35 -3.08 -9.41
C LEU A 141 -2.51 -1.59 -9.09
N ASP A 142 -1.53 -1.02 -8.38
CA ASP A 142 -1.43 0.42 -8.11
C ASP A 142 -0.49 1.08 -9.13
N ALA A 143 -0.93 1.08 -10.38
CA ALA A 143 -0.13 1.48 -11.53
C ALA A 143 0.32 2.95 -11.47
N PRO A 144 1.46 3.31 -12.07
CA PRO A 144 1.91 4.69 -12.19
C PRO A 144 0.85 5.58 -12.82
N CYS A 145 0.64 6.77 -12.23
CA CYS A 145 -0.34 7.75 -12.69
C CYS A 145 0.22 9.17 -12.63
N THR A 146 -0.56 10.18 -13.06
CA THR A 146 -0.17 11.59 -12.98
C THR A 146 -0.07 12.12 -11.55
N ALA A 147 -0.60 11.39 -10.58
CA ALA A 147 -0.66 11.76 -9.17
C ALA A 147 -1.42 13.09 -8.91
N SER A 148 -2.30 13.52 -9.82
CA SER A 148 -3.06 14.77 -9.70
C SER A 148 -3.94 14.83 -8.44
N GLY A 149 -4.36 13.67 -7.90
CA GLY A 149 -5.16 13.59 -6.68
C GLY A 149 -4.41 13.95 -5.38
N ILE A 150 -3.07 14.03 -5.39
CA ILE A 150 -2.27 14.31 -4.20
C ILE A 150 -1.67 15.73 -4.15
N VAL A 151 -2.09 16.62 -5.06
CA VAL A 151 -1.56 18.00 -5.17
C VAL A 151 -1.64 18.76 -3.85
N ARG A 152 -2.68 18.56 -3.05
CA ARG A 152 -2.79 19.19 -1.73
C ARG A 152 -1.62 18.85 -0.80
N ARG A 153 -1.05 17.65 -0.91
CA ARG A 153 0.07 17.15 -0.09
C ARG A 153 1.42 17.35 -0.78
N GLN A 154 1.41 17.34 -2.10
CA GLN A 154 2.60 17.52 -2.96
C GLN A 154 2.30 18.60 -4.00
N PRO A 155 2.41 19.88 -3.62
CA PRO A 155 2.04 21.02 -4.49
C PRO A 155 2.97 21.21 -5.68
N ASP A 156 4.11 20.54 -5.70
CA ASP A 156 5.08 20.49 -6.80
C ASP A 156 4.64 19.57 -7.97
N VAL A 157 3.69 18.64 -7.73
CA VAL A 157 3.23 17.69 -8.75
C VAL A 157 2.81 18.37 -10.07
N PRO A 158 1.98 19.43 -10.11
CA PRO A 158 1.60 20.08 -11.36
C PRO A 158 2.80 20.61 -12.16
N TRP A 159 3.81 21.15 -11.47
CA TRP A 159 5.00 21.71 -12.09
C TRP A 159 5.94 20.67 -12.70
N SER A 160 5.84 19.43 -12.24
CA SER A 160 6.64 18.31 -12.74
C SER A 160 5.95 17.52 -13.88
N ARG A 161 4.69 17.86 -14.23
CA ARG A 161 3.91 17.16 -15.26
C ARG A 161 4.06 17.81 -16.63
N ARG A 162 4.00 16.95 -17.65
CA ARG A 162 4.04 17.36 -19.06
C ARG A 162 2.71 16.99 -19.74
N PRO A 163 2.30 17.71 -20.79
CA PRO A 163 1.05 17.44 -21.50
C PRO A 163 0.91 15.99 -22.03
N GLU A 164 2.02 15.35 -22.38
CA GLU A 164 2.08 13.99 -22.88
C GLU A 164 2.01 12.89 -21.80
N ASP A 165 2.20 13.23 -20.51
CA ASP A 165 2.21 12.27 -19.42
C ASP A 165 0.92 11.45 -19.29
N PRO A 166 -0.30 12.00 -19.43
CA PRO A 166 -1.52 11.21 -19.35
C PRO A 166 -1.55 10.07 -20.39
N ALA A 167 -1.22 10.37 -21.64
CA ALA A 167 -1.21 9.37 -22.70
C ALA A 167 -0.09 8.33 -22.54
N ARG A 168 1.08 8.74 -22.08
CA ARG A 168 2.22 7.85 -21.79
C ARG A 168 1.87 6.90 -20.63
N LEU A 169 1.32 7.42 -19.54
CA LEU A 169 0.97 6.62 -18.37
C LEU A 169 -0.21 5.70 -18.63
N ALA A 170 -1.19 6.12 -19.45
CA ALA A 170 -2.29 5.25 -19.88
C ALA A 170 -1.78 4.01 -20.64
N ARG A 171 -0.83 4.17 -21.56
CA ARG A 171 -0.19 3.03 -22.24
C ARG A 171 0.55 2.11 -21.27
N GLU A 172 1.21 2.67 -20.28
CA GLU A 172 1.90 1.88 -19.25
C GLU A 172 0.92 1.11 -18.37
N GLN A 173 -0.19 1.72 -17.98
CA GLN A 173 -1.27 1.06 -17.23
C GLN A 173 -1.87 -0.08 -18.03
N GLU A 174 -2.15 0.13 -19.32
CA GLU A 174 -2.64 -0.90 -20.23
C GLU A 174 -1.65 -2.06 -20.38
N ARG A 175 -0.35 -1.77 -20.53
CA ARG A 175 0.72 -2.77 -20.61
C ARG A 175 0.75 -3.66 -19.37
N LEU A 176 0.72 -3.03 -18.19
CA LEU A 176 0.71 -3.73 -16.91
C LEU A 176 -0.56 -4.57 -16.73
N LEU A 177 -1.72 -4.00 -17.00
CA LEU A 177 -3.00 -4.70 -16.87
C LEU A 177 -3.05 -5.93 -17.79
N ASN A 178 -2.69 -5.79 -19.06
CA ASN A 178 -2.70 -6.88 -20.03
C ASN A 178 -1.73 -8.01 -19.66
N ALA A 179 -0.57 -7.67 -19.08
CA ALA A 179 0.40 -8.67 -18.65
C ALA A 179 -0.05 -9.43 -17.39
N LEU A 180 -0.73 -8.74 -16.46
CA LEU A 180 -1.08 -9.31 -15.15
C LEU A 180 -2.45 -9.99 -15.14
N TRP A 181 -3.40 -9.54 -15.95
CA TRP A 181 -4.76 -10.09 -16.00
C TRP A 181 -4.81 -11.62 -16.18
N PRO A 182 -3.98 -12.23 -17.08
CA PRO A 182 -3.98 -13.68 -17.24
C PRO A 182 -3.47 -14.48 -16.05
N LEU A 183 -2.88 -13.83 -15.05
CA LEU A 183 -2.31 -14.47 -13.85
C LEU A 183 -3.33 -14.64 -12.71
N VAL A 184 -4.51 -14.04 -12.85
CA VAL A 184 -5.60 -14.19 -11.88
C VAL A 184 -6.32 -15.51 -12.12
N LYS A 185 -6.57 -16.26 -11.06
CA LYS A 185 -7.43 -17.46 -11.11
C LYS A 185 -8.81 -17.13 -11.67
N LYS A 186 -9.32 -18.07 -12.47
CA LYS A 186 -10.67 -17.99 -13.04
C LYS A 186 -11.71 -18.46 -12.03
#